data_c3c08dbfaf4a64a511ed649428273e19
#
_entry.id   c3c08dbfaf4a64a511ed649428273e19
#
_cell.length_a   1.000
_cell.length_b   1.000
_cell.length_c   1.000
_cell.angle_alpha   90.00
_cell.angle_beta   90.00
_cell.angle_gamma   90.00
#
_symmetry.space_group_name_H-M   'P 1'
#
loop_
_entity.id
_entity.type
_entity.pdbx_description
1 polymer ?
#
loop_
_entity_poly.entity_id
_entity_poly.type
_entity_poly.pdbx_seq_one_letter_code
_entity_poly.pdbx_strand_id
1 'polypeptide(L)'
;NVVMLDCDPNQSLTLWADRGPLPDRISVLSSVSESDIVKTIKRHDTDGQIVIVDLEGVASRLVSRAISQADLTPMRATTLDATIGVRAPQLISEEEEALDRKIPHAVVFTMTKAIKSKQHTGIAGSLAEQGVDLINPPLMERAAFSALFEFGGDLHTMPAQGNMEGAIENAAQFAQAV
;
A
#
# COMPACT_ATOMS: atom_id res chain seq x y z
N ASN A 1 -4.20 -2.23 16.74
CA ASN A 1 -4.70 -0.93 16.28
C ASN A 1 -3.94 -0.53 15.01
N VAL A 2 -4.60 0.21 14.12
CA VAL A 2 -4.01 0.70 12.87
C VAL A 2 -4.17 2.22 12.80
N VAL A 3 -3.09 2.92 12.55
CA VAL A 3 -3.10 4.36 12.25
C VAL A 3 -2.68 4.53 10.80
N MET A 4 -3.53 5.15 10.01
CA MET A 4 -3.26 5.45 8.61
C MET A 4 -2.91 6.93 8.47
N LEU A 5 -1.78 7.24 7.88
CA LEU A 5 -1.34 8.60 7.59
C LEU A 5 -1.59 8.87 6.11
N ASP A 6 -2.53 9.78 5.83
CA ASP A 6 -2.86 10.19 4.46
C ASP A 6 -1.91 11.32 4.05
N CYS A 7 -0.90 10.97 3.29
CA CYS A 7 0.13 11.87 2.80
C CYS A 7 0.06 12.08 1.28
N ASP A 8 -0.93 11.47 0.62
CA ASP A 8 -1.19 11.70 -0.81
C ASP A 8 -1.97 13.01 -0.99
N PRO A 9 -1.60 13.89 -1.92
CA PRO A 9 -2.35 15.12 -2.22
C PRO A 9 -3.83 14.88 -2.59
N ASN A 10 -4.18 13.70 -3.11
CA ASN A 10 -5.57 13.34 -3.43
C ASN A 10 -6.40 13.01 -2.18
N GLN A 11 -5.78 12.79 -1.04
CA GLN A 11 -6.43 12.48 0.25
C GLN A 11 -7.44 11.34 0.17
N SER A 12 -7.11 10.28 -0.53
CA SER A 12 -8.03 9.16 -0.78
C SER A 12 -8.45 8.43 0.49
N LEU A 13 -7.54 8.26 1.46
CA LEU A 13 -7.86 7.65 2.75
C LEU A 13 -8.78 8.53 3.60
N THR A 14 -8.54 9.83 3.60
CA THR A 14 -9.38 10.82 4.29
C THR A 14 -10.80 10.81 3.71
N LEU A 15 -10.91 10.86 2.39
CA LEU A 15 -12.22 10.79 1.71
C LEU A 15 -12.95 9.47 1.99
N TRP A 16 -12.25 8.35 2.08
CA TRP A 16 -12.84 7.08 2.47
C TRP A 16 -13.33 7.11 3.94
N ALA A 17 -12.50 7.65 4.83
CA ALA A 17 -12.83 7.75 6.26
C ALA A 17 -14.06 8.63 6.54
N ASP A 18 -14.27 9.67 5.74
CA ASP A 18 -15.39 10.60 5.87
C ASP A 18 -16.74 10.04 5.36
N ARG A 19 -16.70 8.94 4.57
CA ARG A 19 -17.91 8.38 3.94
C ARG A 19 -18.66 7.38 4.80
N GLY A 20 -18.04 6.83 5.83
CA GLY A 20 -18.70 5.83 6.66
C GLY A 20 -17.99 5.61 8.00
N PRO A 21 -18.62 4.87 8.91
CA PRO A 21 -17.97 4.57 10.18
C PRO A 21 -16.72 3.72 9.97
N LEU A 22 -15.61 4.18 10.52
CA LEU A 22 -14.39 3.38 10.57
C LEU A 22 -14.53 2.28 11.64
N PRO A 23 -13.91 1.11 11.42
CA PRO A 23 -13.75 0.12 12.48
C PRO A 23 -13.04 0.73 13.71
N ASP A 24 -13.46 0.37 14.92
CA ASP A 24 -12.99 0.94 16.19
C ASP A 24 -11.46 0.95 16.37
N ARG A 25 -10.74 0.08 15.63
CA ARG A 25 -9.29 -0.05 15.72
C ARG A 25 -8.53 0.70 14.64
N ILE A 26 -9.22 1.45 13.79
CA ILE A 26 -8.63 2.19 12.67
C ILE A 26 -8.81 3.68 12.90
N SER A 27 -7.75 4.44 12.72
CA SER A 27 -7.79 5.89 12.67
C SER A 27 -7.05 6.41 11.45
N VAL A 28 -7.55 7.50 10.87
CA VAL A 28 -6.93 8.17 9.72
C VAL A 28 -6.50 9.58 10.14
N LEU A 29 -5.26 9.92 9.87
CA LEU A 29 -4.70 11.25 10.08
C LEU A 29 -4.42 11.87 8.71
N SER A 30 -5.10 12.97 8.41
CA SER A 30 -4.95 13.70 7.16
C SER A 30 -3.87 14.78 7.23
N SER A 31 -3.41 15.23 6.08
CA SER A 31 -2.57 16.43 5.93
C SER A 31 -1.27 16.42 6.73
N VAL A 32 -0.61 15.27 6.83
CA VAL A 32 0.69 15.16 7.48
C VAL A 32 1.75 15.82 6.60
N SER A 33 2.41 16.84 7.14
CA SER A 33 3.40 17.61 6.39
C SER A 33 4.77 16.92 6.31
N GLU A 34 5.59 17.32 5.35
CA GLU A 34 6.98 16.87 5.22
C GLU A 34 7.78 17.08 6.53
N SER A 35 7.54 18.18 7.24
CA SER A 35 8.24 18.51 8.50
C SER A 35 7.82 17.59 9.66
N ASP A 36 6.60 17.06 9.63
CA ASP A 36 6.00 16.33 10.74
C ASP A 36 5.96 14.82 10.56
N ILE A 37 6.14 14.33 9.32
CA ILE A 37 5.94 12.90 9.00
C ILE A 37 6.76 11.98 9.92
N VAL A 38 8.05 12.21 10.09
CA VAL A 38 8.91 11.38 10.95
C VAL A 38 8.47 11.41 12.41
N LYS A 39 8.10 12.59 12.91
CA LYS A 39 7.57 12.77 14.27
C LYS A 39 6.24 12.04 14.47
N THR A 40 5.37 12.12 13.45
CA THR A 40 4.05 11.49 13.48
C THR A 40 4.18 9.97 13.45
N ILE A 41 5.00 9.42 12.56
CA ILE A 41 5.30 7.98 12.53
C ILE A 41 5.79 7.54 13.92
N LYS A 42 6.87 8.13 14.44
CA LYS A 42 7.45 7.76 15.74
C LYS A 42 6.50 7.90 16.93
N ARG A 43 5.54 8.81 16.88
CA ARG A 43 4.51 8.97 17.92
C ARG A 43 3.54 7.79 17.94
N HIS A 44 3.24 7.24 16.77
CA HIS A 44 2.27 6.16 16.60
C HIS A 44 2.91 4.78 16.47
N ASP A 45 4.22 4.71 16.33
CA ASP A 45 5.00 3.48 16.33
C ASP A 45 5.17 3.00 17.78
N THR A 46 4.17 2.28 18.26
CA THR A 46 4.10 1.74 19.63
C THR A 46 3.68 0.27 19.60
N ASP A 47 3.97 -0.46 20.67
CA ASP A 47 3.64 -1.89 20.77
C ASP A 47 2.16 -2.17 20.47
N GLY A 48 1.93 -3.12 19.57
CA GLY A 48 0.58 -3.53 19.14
C GLY A 48 -0.14 -2.54 18.22
N GLN A 49 0.56 -1.56 17.65
CA GLN A 49 0.03 -0.63 16.67
C GLN A 49 0.76 -0.76 15.33
N ILE A 50 0.01 -0.72 14.24
CA ILE A 50 0.55 -0.68 12.89
C ILE A 50 0.35 0.74 12.35
N VAL A 51 1.41 1.33 11.80
CA VAL A 51 1.35 2.61 11.11
C VAL A 51 1.43 2.37 9.61
N ILE A 52 0.39 2.77 8.88
CA ILE A 52 0.33 2.70 7.42
C ILE A 52 0.45 4.13 6.88
N VAL A 53 1.40 4.37 5.98
CA VAL A 53 1.59 5.67 5.36
C VAL A 53 1.23 5.57 3.88
N ASP A 54 0.19 6.29 3.46
CA ASP A 54 -0.20 6.42 2.06
C ASP A 54 0.54 7.59 1.43
N LEU A 55 1.34 7.30 0.44
CA LEU A 55 2.26 8.23 -0.19
C LEU A 55 1.91 8.44 -1.67
N GLU A 56 2.18 9.64 -2.16
CA GLU A 56 2.15 9.89 -3.59
C GLU A 56 3.15 9.00 -4.35
N GLY A 57 2.82 8.66 -5.60
CA GLY A 57 3.66 7.80 -6.45
C GLY A 57 4.88 8.50 -7.07
N VAL A 58 5.27 9.69 -6.58
CA VAL A 58 6.37 10.51 -7.11
C VAL A 58 7.43 10.70 -6.04
N ALA A 59 8.70 10.69 -6.45
CA ALA A 59 9.80 10.97 -5.54
C ALA A 59 9.68 12.39 -4.96
N SER A 60 9.63 12.48 -3.64
CA SER A 60 9.61 13.75 -2.91
C SER A 60 10.34 13.60 -1.57
N ARG A 61 10.67 14.70 -0.92
CA ARG A 61 11.30 14.66 0.42
C ARG A 61 10.38 14.01 1.47
N LEU A 62 9.08 14.16 1.31
CA LEU A 62 8.11 13.51 2.19
C LEU A 62 8.20 11.98 2.03
N VAL A 63 8.23 11.49 0.78
CA VAL A 63 8.40 10.07 0.46
C VAL A 63 9.70 9.54 1.05
N SER A 64 10.85 10.17 0.78
CA SER A 64 12.14 9.77 1.34
C SER A 64 12.14 9.69 2.86
N ARG A 65 11.57 10.69 3.53
CA ARG A 65 11.46 10.71 5.00
C ARG A 65 10.56 9.61 5.55
N ALA A 66 9.45 9.31 4.86
CA ALA A 66 8.55 8.25 5.29
C ALA A 66 9.22 6.86 5.14
N ILE A 67 9.78 6.55 3.97
CA ILE A 67 10.46 5.28 3.74
C ILE A 67 11.68 5.08 4.65
N SER A 68 12.35 6.16 5.08
CA SER A 68 13.44 6.07 6.06
C SER A 68 13.02 5.53 7.42
N GLN A 69 11.73 5.51 7.73
CA GLN A 69 11.18 4.98 8.98
C GLN A 69 10.45 3.64 8.79
N ALA A 70 10.31 3.16 7.56
CA ALA A 70 9.50 1.98 7.26
C ALA A 70 10.21 0.67 7.65
N ASP A 71 9.46 -0.28 8.19
CA ASP A 71 9.84 -1.68 8.36
C ASP A 71 9.60 -2.48 7.07
N LEU A 72 8.64 -2.03 6.26
CA LEU A 72 8.37 -2.56 4.92
C LEU A 72 7.81 -1.44 4.03
N THR A 73 8.30 -1.36 2.80
CA THR A 73 7.79 -0.46 1.76
C THR A 73 7.14 -1.26 0.63
N PRO A 74 5.84 -1.51 0.68
CA PRO A 74 5.13 -2.16 -0.42
C PRO A 74 5.01 -1.21 -1.61
N MET A 75 5.49 -1.66 -2.77
CA MET A 75 5.40 -0.89 -4.02
C MET A 75 4.30 -1.47 -4.90
N ARG A 76 3.27 -0.67 -5.19
CA ARG A 76 2.18 -1.10 -6.04
C ARG A 76 2.61 -1.20 -7.50
N ALA A 77 2.31 -2.33 -8.14
CA ALA A 77 2.41 -2.50 -9.58
C ALA A 77 1.06 -2.94 -10.17
N THR A 78 0.75 -2.46 -11.36
CA THR A 78 -0.33 -2.99 -12.19
C THR A 78 0.27 -3.70 -13.39
N THR A 79 -0.49 -4.57 -14.04
CA THR A 79 -0.04 -5.28 -15.25
C THR A 79 0.23 -4.35 -16.44
N LEU A 80 -0.20 -3.09 -16.37
CA LEU A 80 0.02 -2.07 -17.40
C LEU A 80 1.29 -1.24 -17.15
N ASP A 81 1.79 -1.24 -15.92
CA ASP A 81 2.88 -0.36 -15.48
C ASP A 81 4.24 -1.09 -15.39
N ALA A 82 4.68 -1.72 -16.48
CA ALA A 82 6.03 -2.30 -16.54
C ALA A 82 7.14 -1.28 -16.20
N THR A 83 6.88 0.01 -16.39
CA THR A 83 7.81 1.10 -16.10
C THR A 83 7.95 1.39 -14.61
N ILE A 84 6.91 1.15 -13.80
CA ILE A 84 6.92 1.37 -12.34
C ILE A 84 7.79 0.31 -11.66
N GLY A 85 7.79 -0.93 -12.16
CA GLY A 85 8.63 -2.01 -11.65
C GLY A 85 10.13 -1.73 -11.72
N VAL A 86 10.57 -0.73 -12.50
CA VAL A 86 11.99 -0.35 -12.62
C VAL A 86 12.31 0.90 -11.79
N ARG A 87 11.40 1.87 -11.73
CA ARG A 87 11.68 3.17 -11.06
C ARG A 87 11.57 3.12 -9.54
N ALA A 88 10.63 2.37 -9.01
CA ALA A 88 10.43 2.33 -7.57
C ALA A 88 11.58 1.60 -6.82
N PRO A 89 12.08 0.44 -7.26
CA PRO A 89 13.29 -0.15 -6.70
C PRO A 89 14.52 0.75 -6.79
N GLN A 90 14.66 1.51 -7.89
CA GLN A 90 15.77 2.46 -8.06
C GLN A 90 15.69 3.59 -7.02
N LEU A 91 14.52 4.17 -6.78
CA LEU A 91 14.33 5.18 -5.74
C LEU A 91 14.74 4.65 -4.37
N ILE A 92 14.33 3.41 -4.04
CA ILE A 92 14.70 2.81 -2.75
C ILE A 92 16.21 2.58 -2.66
N SER A 93 16.86 2.13 -3.75
CA SER A 93 18.32 1.96 -3.77
C SER A 93 19.05 3.29 -3.57
N GLU A 94 18.58 4.38 -4.16
CA GLU A 94 19.14 5.72 -3.95
C GLU A 94 18.98 6.19 -2.48
N GLU A 95 17.83 5.90 -1.86
CA GLU A 95 17.61 6.22 -0.44
C GLU A 95 18.43 5.31 0.49
N GLU A 96 18.60 4.03 0.17
CA GLU A 96 19.47 3.11 0.90
C GLU A 96 20.93 3.60 0.93
N GLU A 97 21.42 4.07 -0.22
CA GLU A 97 22.77 4.62 -0.34
C GLU A 97 22.90 5.92 0.48
N ALA A 98 21.92 6.82 0.38
CA ALA A 98 21.92 8.08 1.11
C ALA A 98 21.86 7.92 2.64
N LEU A 99 21.19 6.87 3.11
CA LEU A 99 20.96 6.60 4.54
C LEU A 99 21.96 5.58 5.13
N ASP A 100 22.81 4.98 4.29
CA ASP A 100 23.71 3.85 4.66
C ASP A 100 22.92 2.74 5.41
N ARG A 101 21.71 2.42 4.93
CA ARG A 101 20.79 1.49 5.57
C ARG A 101 19.93 0.76 4.54
N LYS A 102 19.72 -0.55 4.76
CA LYS A 102 18.76 -1.32 3.98
C LYS A 102 17.31 -0.94 4.34
N ILE A 103 16.46 -0.79 3.32
CA ILE A 103 15.05 -0.49 3.43
C ILE A 103 14.28 -1.71 2.91
N PRO A 104 13.65 -2.51 3.79
CA PRO A 104 12.87 -3.64 3.33
C PRO A 104 11.76 -3.18 2.40
N HIS A 105 11.70 -3.78 1.22
CA HIS A 105 10.72 -3.42 0.21
C HIS A 105 10.29 -4.63 -0.61
N ALA A 106 9.07 -4.59 -1.13
CA ALA A 106 8.54 -5.64 -1.97
C ALA A 106 7.51 -5.08 -2.96
N VAL A 107 7.36 -5.72 -4.10
CA VAL A 107 6.33 -5.34 -5.07
C VAL A 107 5.05 -6.12 -4.81
N VAL A 108 3.92 -5.44 -4.84
CA VAL A 108 2.58 -6.02 -4.81
C VAL A 108 1.85 -5.74 -6.11
N PHE A 109 1.39 -6.79 -6.77
CA PHE A 109 0.47 -6.61 -7.89
C PHE A 109 -0.94 -6.35 -7.38
N THR A 110 -1.56 -5.28 -7.88
CA THR A 110 -2.94 -4.92 -7.58
C THR A 110 -3.78 -4.92 -8.85
N MET A 111 -5.10 -4.97 -8.70
CA MET A 111 -6.07 -5.00 -9.81
C MET A 111 -5.77 -6.13 -10.81
N THR A 112 -5.31 -7.27 -10.31
CA THR A 112 -4.99 -8.43 -11.15
C THR A 112 -6.24 -9.21 -11.50
N LYS A 113 -6.30 -9.72 -12.72
CA LYS A 113 -7.38 -10.62 -13.15
C LYS A 113 -7.11 -12.04 -12.67
N ALA A 114 -8.18 -12.83 -12.49
CA ALA A 114 -8.08 -14.24 -12.08
C ALA A 114 -7.21 -15.07 -13.03
N ILE A 115 -7.23 -14.75 -14.32
CA ILE A 115 -6.38 -15.40 -15.33
C ILE A 115 -5.12 -14.52 -15.50
N LYS A 116 -3.97 -15.06 -15.10
CA LYS A 116 -2.68 -14.38 -15.27
C LYS A 116 -2.36 -14.22 -16.76
N SER A 117 -2.11 -13.00 -17.18
CA SER A 117 -1.63 -12.73 -18.55
C SER A 117 -0.14 -13.11 -18.69
N LYS A 118 0.28 -13.39 -19.92
CA LYS A 118 1.72 -13.59 -20.23
C LYS A 118 2.57 -12.39 -19.79
N GLN A 119 2.02 -11.19 -19.91
CA GLN A 119 2.67 -9.96 -19.48
C GLN A 119 2.89 -9.93 -17.96
N HIS A 120 1.88 -10.32 -17.16
CA HIS A 120 2.02 -10.42 -15.71
C HIS A 120 3.14 -11.40 -15.32
N THR A 121 3.17 -12.58 -15.94
CA THR A 121 4.22 -13.57 -15.67
C THR A 121 5.61 -13.07 -16.08
N GLY A 122 5.71 -12.34 -17.21
CA GLY A 122 6.96 -11.74 -17.66
C GLY A 122 7.50 -10.67 -16.70
N ILE A 123 6.62 -9.75 -16.24
CA ILE A 123 7.02 -8.71 -15.28
C ILE A 123 7.46 -9.33 -13.95
N ALA A 124 6.70 -10.29 -13.43
CA ALA A 124 7.05 -10.99 -12.20
C ALA A 124 8.41 -11.73 -12.31
N GLY A 125 8.68 -12.34 -13.46
CA GLY A 125 9.99 -12.97 -13.75
C GLY A 125 11.12 -11.97 -13.76
N SER A 126 10.97 -10.84 -14.46
CA SER A 126 11.98 -9.78 -14.51
C SER A 126 12.27 -9.17 -13.14
N LEU A 127 11.28 -8.99 -12.29
CA LEU A 127 11.47 -8.50 -10.92
C LEU A 127 12.24 -9.50 -10.07
N ALA A 128 11.89 -10.78 -10.17
CA ALA A 128 12.59 -11.85 -9.46
C ALA A 128 14.08 -11.96 -9.91
N GLU A 129 14.37 -11.83 -11.21
CA GLU A 129 15.74 -11.80 -11.75
C GLU A 129 16.55 -10.60 -11.22
N GLN A 130 15.89 -9.50 -10.90
CA GLN A 130 16.50 -8.31 -10.28
C GLN A 130 16.61 -8.42 -8.75
N GLY A 131 16.18 -9.53 -8.16
CA GLY A 131 16.21 -9.75 -6.72
C GLY A 131 15.16 -8.94 -5.94
N VAL A 132 14.07 -8.51 -6.62
CA VAL A 132 12.98 -7.77 -5.99
C VAL A 132 11.94 -8.76 -5.46
N ASP A 133 11.64 -8.67 -4.17
CA ASP A 133 10.64 -9.51 -3.52
C ASP A 133 9.22 -9.17 -3.99
N LEU A 134 8.39 -10.22 -4.09
CA LEU A 134 6.99 -10.10 -4.47
C LEU A 134 6.08 -10.54 -3.33
N ILE A 135 5.13 -9.68 -2.94
CA ILE A 135 4.06 -10.05 -2.01
C ILE A 135 3.02 -10.88 -2.75
N ASN A 136 2.76 -12.08 -2.28
CA ASN A 136 1.77 -13.01 -2.82
C ASN A 136 0.83 -13.53 -1.73
N PRO A 137 -0.49 -13.70 -2.01
CA PRO A 137 -1.13 -13.48 -3.30
C PRO A 137 -1.28 -11.98 -3.65
N PRO A 138 -1.46 -11.65 -4.95
CA PRO A 138 -1.77 -10.29 -5.37
C PRO A 138 -3.17 -9.86 -4.91
N LEU A 139 -3.42 -8.55 -4.87
CA LEU A 139 -4.78 -8.03 -4.72
C LEU A 139 -5.50 -8.07 -6.08
N MET A 140 -6.57 -8.85 -6.14
CA MET A 140 -7.32 -9.06 -7.37
C MET A 140 -8.24 -7.87 -7.68
N GLU A 141 -8.57 -7.66 -8.95
CA GLU A 141 -9.63 -6.73 -9.36
C GLU A 141 -10.98 -7.26 -8.89
N ARG A 142 -11.63 -6.54 -7.97
CA ARG A 142 -12.94 -6.89 -7.42
C ARG A 142 -13.78 -5.65 -7.22
N ALA A 143 -15.06 -5.74 -7.58
CA ALA A 143 -16.02 -4.66 -7.36
C ALA A 143 -16.08 -4.21 -5.89
N ALA A 144 -15.97 -5.15 -4.95
CA ALA A 144 -15.96 -4.86 -3.53
C ALA A 144 -14.83 -3.91 -3.10
N PHE A 145 -13.61 -4.06 -3.65
CA PHE A 145 -12.51 -3.16 -3.32
C PHE A 145 -12.71 -1.75 -3.85
N SER A 146 -13.25 -1.61 -5.07
CA SER A 146 -13.58 -0.29 -5.63
C SER A 146 -14.70 0.39 -4.85
N ALA A 147 -15.67 -0.39 -4.40
CA ALA A 147 -16.83 0.10 -3.67
C ALA A 147 -16.51 0.63 -2.26
N LEU A 148 -15.39 0.21 -1.65
CA LEU A 148 -14.94 0.79 -0.38
C LEU A 148 -14.80 2.32 -0.46
N PHE A 149 -14.31 2.83 -1.59
CA PHE A 149 -14.18 4.27 -1.81
C PHE A 149 -15.51 4.97 -2.09
N GLU A 150 -16.54 4.24 -2.50
CA GLU A 150 -17.88 4.79 -2.71
C GLU A 150 -18.70 4.83 -1.42
N PHE A 151 -18.65 3.76 -0.63
CA PHE A 151 -19.53 3.57 0.53
C PHE A 151 -18.85 3.86 1.88
N GLY A 152 -17.53 3.93 1.94
CA GLY A 152 -16.78 3.96 3.22
C GLY A 152 -16.87 2.64 3.99
N GLY A 153 -16.47 2.67 5.26
CA GLY A 153 -16.51 1.49 6.13
C GLY A 153 -15.52 0.39 5.72
N ASP A 154 -15.90 -0.87 5.91
CA ASP A 154 -15.08 -2.03 5.57
C ASP A 154 -15.84 -3.09 4.76
N LEU A 155 -15.16 -4.15 4.33
CA LEU A 155 -15.75 -5.23 3.52
C LEU A 155 -16.85 -6.02 4.25
N HIS A 156 -16.96 -5.92 5.58
CA HIS A 156 -17.99 -6.63 6.36
C HIS A 156 -19.22 -5.77 6.60
N THR A 157 -19.07 -4.44 6.59
CA THR A 157 -20.12 -3.49 6.96
C THR A 157 -20.76 -2.78 5.77
N MET A 158 -20.03 -2.65 4.64
CA MET A 158 -20.55 -2.00 3.44
C MET A 158 -21.62 -2.83 2.72
N PRO A 159 -22.48 -2.20 1.88
CA PRO A 159 -23.42 -2.93 1.03
C PRO A 159 -22.73 -3.93 0.12
N ALA A 160 -23.30 -5.12 -0.02
CA ALA A 160 -22.69 -6.18 -0.82
C ALA A 160 -22.46 -5.79 -2.28
N GLN A 161 -21.24 -5.98 -2.77
CA GLN A 161 -20.79 -5.66 -4.12
C GLN A 161 -20.06 -6.85 -4.73
N GLY A 162 -20.70 -7.55 -5.64
CA GLY A 162 -20.16 -8.74 -6.28
C GLY A 162 -19.87 -9.88 -5.28
N ASN A 163 -18.75 -10.56 -5.45
CA ASN A 163 -18.35 -11.66 -4.57
C ASN A 163 -17.60 -11.13 -3.33
N MET A 164 -18.34 -10.81 -2.27
CA MET A 164 -17.80 -10.31 -1.01
C MET A 164 -16.90 -11.32 -0.30
N GLU A 165 -17.33 -12.57 -0.23
CA GLU A 165 -16.56 -13.65 0.40
C GLU A 165 -15.16 -13.77 -0.23
N GLY A 166 -15.11 -13.85 -1.55
CA GLY A 166 -13.82 -13.90 -2.26
C GLY A 166 -13.00 -12.63 -2.13
N ALA A 167 -13.60 -11.45 -1.91
CA ALA A 167 -12.87 -10.23 -1.63
C ALA A 167 -12.25 -10.26 -0.23
N ILE A 168 -13.02 -10.65 0.78
CA ILE A 168 -12.58 -10.79 2.17
C ILE A 168 -11.44 -11.82 2.25
N GLU A 169 -11.61 -12.99 1.62
CA GLU A 169 -10.57 -14.01 1.58
C GLU A 169 -9.27 -13.51 0.95
N ASN A 170 -9.35 -12.85 -0.22
CA ASN A 170 -8.17 -12.31 -0.90
C ASN A 170 -7.47 -11.22 -0.05
N ALA A 171 -8.24 -10.34 0.59
CA ALA A 171 -7.67 -9.35 1.50
C ALA A 171 -6.99 -9.99 2.71
N ALA A 172 -7.60 -11.02 3.31
CA ALA A 172 -7.03 -11.74 4.45
C ALA A 172 -5.73 -12.47 4.07
N GLN A 173 -5.71 -13.17 2.93
CA GLN A 173 -4.51 -13.85 2.42
C GLN A 173 -3.38 -12.84 2.13
N PHE A 174 -3.72 -11.69 1.55
CA PHE A 174 -2.75 -10.61 1.32
C PHE A 174 -2.18 -10.08 2.65
N ALA A 175 -3.04 -9.79 3.62
CA ALA A 175 -2.61 -9.27 4.92
C ALA A 175 -1.72 -10.25 5.72
N GLN A 176 -1.84 -11.56 5.46
CA GLN A 176 -0.96 -12.58 6.04
C GLN A 176 0.42 -12.65 5.37
N ALA A 177 0.55 -12.11 4.16
CA ALA A 177 1.78 -12.13 3.37
C ALA A 177 2.63 -10.86 3.57
N VAL A 178 2.07 -9.84 4.18
CA VAL A 178 2.72 -8.58 4.58
C VAL A 178 3.22 -8.70 6.02
#